data_ffce8f85176d4f40d4da1d7adf47ad57
#
_entry.id   ffce8f85176d4f40d4da1d7adf47ad57
#
_cell.length_a   1.000
_cell.length_b   1.000
_cell.length_c   1.000
_cell.angle_alpha   90.00
_cell.angle_beta   90.00
_cell.angle_gamma   90.00
#
_symmetry.space_group_name_H-M   'P 1'
#
loop_
_entity.id
_entity.type
_entity.pdbx_description
1 polymer ?
#
loop_
_entity_poly.entity_id
_entity_poly.type
_entity_poly.pdbx_seq_one_letter_code
_entity_poly.pdbx_strand_id
1 'polypeptide(L)'
;MRKNIILITGASSGIGREFAMQLDPYFSNIDEIWLVARRKEKLAEVASSLQHKTRILAMDITKEAQLERLTDTLDDRKACIRMLINCAGYGLMGAFGPSKPDFRSEEDCPDGQLGMIRLNCEALTHITYRCLPYMAKGSRIIQLASSAAFLPQPYFAVYAATKAYVLSFSRALGEELKKKEIYVTSVCPGPVDTPFFETAEKTGTTLALKKYTMVSSERVVEQAIRDSYYKRTMSVCSMPIQAFQVLTKCVPHQMILNVMNYLKERE
;
A
#
# COMPACT_ATOMS: atom_id res chain seq x y z
N MET A 1 2.50 -31.01 5.13
CA MET A 1 3.52 -29.93 5.07
C MET A 1 2.82 -28.58 5.11
N ARG A 2 3.45 -27.55 5.69
CA ARG A 2 2.94 -26.17 5.59
C ARG A 2 3.21 -25.64 4.18
N LYS A 3 2.25 -24.89 3.63
CA LYS A 3 2.42 -24.25 2.31
C LYS A 3 3.01 -22.86 2.46
N ASN A 4 4.14 -22.62 1.83
CA ASN A 4 4.74 -21.29 1.75
C ASN A 4 3.96 -20.43 0.76
N ILE A 5 3.44 -19.30 1.23
CA ILE A 5 2.64 -18.41 0.39
C ILE A 5 3.15 -16.98 0.40
N ILE A 6 2.87 -16.26 -0.68
CA ILE A 6 2.89 -14.80 -0.75
C ILE A 6 1.44 -14.33 -0.74
N LEU A 7 1.07 -13.41 0.14
CA LEU A 7 -0.26 -12.83 0.22
C LEU A 7 -0.20 -11.35 -0.14
N ILE A 8 -0.96 -10.94 -1.16
CA ILE A 8 -0.94 -9.57 -1.72
C ILE A 8 -2.34 -8.98 -1.68
N THR A 9 -2.54 -7.90 -0.91
CA THR A 9 -3.78 -7.12 -0.96
C THR A 9 -3.69 -6.02 -2.01
N GLY A 10 -4.84 -5.63 -2.59
CA GLY A 10 -4.85 -4.68 -3.70
C GLY A 10 -4.23 -5.24 -4.99
N ALA A 11 -4.21 -6.57 -5.14
CA ALA A 11 -3.53 -7.26 -6.23
C ALA A 11 -4.18 -7.08 -7.61
N SER A 12 -5.36 -6.47 -7.72
CA SER A 12 -6.11 -6.36 -8.98
C SER A 12 -5.59 -5.28 -9.93
N SER A 13 -4.71 -4.38 -9.49
CA SER A 13 -4.19 -3.28 -10.33
C SER A 13 -2.95 -2.61 -9.72
N GLY A 14 -2.31 -1.71 -10.47
CA GLY A 14 -1.23 -0.84 -10.00
C GLY A 14 -0.09 -1.59 -9.31
N ILE A 15 0.39 -1.04 -8.20
CA ILE A 15 1.56 -1.56 -7.47
C ILE A 15 1.33 -2.98 -6.94
N GLY A 16 0.10 -3.32 -6.49
CA GLY A 16 -0.19 -4.67 -5.98
C GLY A 16 -0.14 -5.74 -7.07
N ARG A 17 -0.66 -5.44 -8.28
CA ARG A 17 -0.51 -6.29 -9.46
C ARG A 17 0.97 -6.44 -9.83
N GLU A 18 1.70 -5.35 -9.84
CA GLU A 18 3.11 -5.35 -10.19
C GLU A 18 3.95 -6.20 -9.24
N PHE A 19 3.66 -6.16 -7.92
CA PHE A 19 4.29 -7.08 -6.98
C PHE A 19 4.04 -8.55 -7.34
N ALA A 20 2.82 -8.91 -7.72
CA ALA A 20 2.52 -10.28 -8.13
C ALA A 20 3.36 -10.69 -9.35
N MET A 21 3.45 -9.83 -10.35
CA MET A 21 4.20 -10.08 -11.58
C MET A 21 5.70 -10.23 -11.35
N GLN A 22 6.29 -9.36 -10.53
CA GLN A 22 7.74 -9.40 -10.30
C GLN A 22 8.16 -10.49 -9.32
N LEU A 23 7.33 -10.83 -8.33
CA LEU A 23 7.68 -11.88 -7.36
C LEU A 23 7.53 -13.28 -7.92
N ASP A 24 6.67 -13.48 -8.91
CA ASP A 24 6.40 -14.77 -9.52
C ASP A 24 7.68 -15.48 -10.02
N PRO A 25 8.58 -14.87 -10.80
CA PRO A 25 9.79 -15.53 -11.27
C PRO A 25 10.90 -15.69 -10.22
N TYR A 26 10.83 -14.96 -9.08
CA TYR A 26 11.98 -14.89 -8.16
C TYR A 26 12.02 -15.98 -7.08
N PHE A 27 10.90 -16.61 -6.75
CA PHE A 27 10.83 -17.47 -5.57
C PHE A 27 10.41 -18.90 -5.89
N SER A 28 11.39 -19.77 -6.12
CA SER A 28 11.16 -21.21 -6.34
C SER A 28 10.65 -21.99 -5.11
N ASN A 29 10.71 -21.39 -3.93
CA ASN A 29 10.28 -22.03 -2.66
C ASN A 29 8.92 -21.55 -2.18
N ILE A 30 8.13 -20.91 -3.03
CA ILE A 30 6.75 -20.50 -2.80
C ILE A 30 5.81 -21.49 -3.48
N ASP A 31 4.82 -21.98 -2.74
CA ASP A 31 3.83 -22.94 -3.26
C ASP A 31 2.65 -22.24 -3.95
N GLU A 32 2.20 -21.12 -3.40
CA GLU A 32 1.04 -20.39 -3.94
C GLU A 32 1.23 -18.86 -3.76
N ILE A 33 0.73 -18.06 -4.74
CA ILE A 33 0.55 -16.61 -4.60
C ILE A 33 -0.94 -16.33 -4.38
N TRP A 34 -1.28 -15.71 -3.27
CA TRP A 34 -2.65 -15.37 -2.91
C TRP A 34 -2.95 -13.92 -3.24
N LEU A 35 -3.91 -13.72 -4.14
CA LEU A 35 -4.30 -12.41 -4.66
C LEU A 35 -5.62 -11.97 -4.01
N VAL A 36 -5.56 -10.87 -3.26
CA VAL A 36 -6.70 -10.33 -2.50
C VAL A 36 -7.12 -8.99 -3.07
N ALA A 37 -8.36 -8.87 -3.53
CA ALA A 37 -9.03 -7.62 -3.90
C ALA A 37 -10.54 -7.87 -4.05
N ARG A 38 -11.34 -6.82 -4.28
CA ARG A 38 -12.79 -6.92 -4.46
C ARG A 38 -13.18 -7.47 -5.84
N ARG A 39 -12.50 -7.03 -6.90
CA ARG A 39 -12.82 -7.34 -8.31
C ARG A 39 -12.25 -8.69 -8.71
N LYS A 40 -13.10 -9.71 -8.73
CA LYS A 40 -12.72 -11.11 -9.04
C LYS A 40 -12.15 -11.27 -10.45
N GLU A 41 -12.76 -10.63 -11.42
CA GLU A 41 -12.38 -10.69 -12.83
C GLU A 41 -10.95 -10.14 -13.04
N LYS A 42 -10.65 -8.99 -12.42
CA LYS A 42 -9.30 -8.40 -12.45
C LYS A 42 -8.25 -9.29 -11.78
N LEU A 43 -8.62 -9.96 -10.69
CA LEU A 43 -7.72 -10.94 -10.05
C LEU A 43 -7.48 -12.14 -10.95
N ALA A 44 -8.50 -12.59 -11.70
CA ALA A 44 -8.36 -13.71 -12.65
C ALA A 44 -7.43 -13.34 -13.82
N GLU A 45 -7.51 -12.10 -14.33
CA GLU A 45 -6.60 -11.58 -15.34
C GLU A 45 -5.14 -11.62 -14.84
N VAL A 46 -4.89 -11.15 -13.61
CA VAL A 46 -3.55 -11.21 -13.00
C VAL A 46 -3.10 -12.66 -12.82
N ALA A 47 -3.96 -13.51 -12.27
CA ALA A 47 -3.66 -14.92 -12.01
C ALA A 47 -3.28 -15.68 -13.28
N SER A 48 -3.92 -15.38 -14.42
CA SER A 48 -3.62 -16.02 -15.71
C SER A 48 -2.24 -15.67 -16.27
N SER A 49 -1.63 -14.60 -15.77
CA SER A 49 -0.29 -14.14 -16.19
C SER A 49 0.84 -14.67 -15.32
N LEU A 50 0.52 -15.38 -14.22
CA LEU A 50 1.50 -15.89 -13.27
C LEU A 50 1.80 -17.37 -13.53
N GLN A 51 3.05 -17.77 -13.27
CA GLN A 51 3.51 -19.16 -13.41
C GLN A 51 3.19 -19.98 -12.15
N HIS A 52 3.31 -19.36 -10.96
CA HIS A 52 2.96 -20.03 -9.72
C HIS A 52 1.45 -20.29 -9.62
N LYS A 53 1.14 -21.34 -8.88
CA LYS A 53 -0.25 -21.60 -8.50
C LYS A 53 -0.81 -20.38 -7.74
N THR A 54 -1.92 -19.85 -8.22
CA THR A 54 -2.58 -18.70 -7.61
C THR A 54 -3.84 -19.06 -6.86
N ARG A 55 -4.11 -18.31 -5.81
CA ARG A 55 -5.40 -18.35 -5.11
C ARG A 55 -6.05 -16.98 -5.17
N ILE A 56 -7.20 -16.91 -5.79
CA ILE A 56 -8.01 -15.71 -5.87
C ILE A 56 -8.91 -15.62 -4.64
N LEU A 57 -8.77 -14.54 -3.90
CA LEU A 57 -9.59 -14.20 -2.75
C LEU A 57 -10.33 -12.89 -3.04
N ALA A 58 -11.47 -13.01 -3.72
CA ALA A 58 -12.34 -11.87 -4.00
C ALA A 58 -13.05 -11.47 -2.70
N MET A 59 -12.55 -10.41 -2.04
CA MET A 59 -13.04 -9.96 -0.75
C MET A 59 -12.79 -8.48 -0.49
N ASP A 60 -13.64 -7.90 0.34
CA ASP A 60 -13.49 -6.56 0.92
C ASP A 60 -12.83 -6.69 2.30
N ILE A 61 -11.56 -6.32 2.40
CA ILE A 61 -10.78 -6.41 3.65
C ILE A 61 -11.22 -5.41 4.74
N THR A 62 -12.17 -4.52 4.45
CA THR A 62 -12.80 -3.66 5.45
C THR A 62 -13.93 -4.36 6.21
N LYS A 63 -14.31 -5.57 5.79
CA LYS A 63 -15.41 -6.36 6.37
C LYS A 63 -14.84 -7.46 7.26
N GLU A 64 -15.15 -7.42 8.55
CA GLU A 64 -14.66 -8.37 9.56
C GLU A 64 -14.94 -9.82 9.17
N ALA A 65 -16.18 -10.16 8.79
CA ALA A 65 -16.54 -11.52 8.36
C ALA A 65 -15.71 -12.03 7.16
N GLN A 66 -15.20 -11.13 6.31
CA GLN A 66 -14.34 -11.53 5.20
C GLN A 66 -12.89 -11.74 5.63
N LEU A 67 -12.43 -11.01 6.65
CA LEU A 67 -11.14 -11.28 7.28
C LEU A 67 -11.14 -12.59 8.08
N GLU A 68 -12.27 -12.95 8.71
CA GLU A 68 -12.46 -14.27 9.34
C GLU A 68 -12.32 -15.39 8.31
N ARG A 69 -13.01 -15.29 7.17
CA ARG A 69 -12.88 -16.25 6.07
C ARG A 69 -11.44 -16.36 5.53
N LEU A 70 -10.68 -15.26 5.54
CA LEU A 70 -9.26 -15.32 5.21
C LEU A 70 -8.50 -16.18 6.22
N THR A 71 -8.75 -15.96 7.52
CA THR A 71 -8.13 -16.72 8.61
C THR A 71 -8.45 -18.20 8.50
N ASP A 72 -9.72 -18.57 8.31
CA ASP A 72 -10.16 -19.95 8.10
C ASP A 72 -9.44 -20.58 6.89
N THR A 73 -9.30 -19.82 5.80
CA THR A 73 -8.59 -20.30 4.60
C THR A 73 -7.09 -20.53 4.88
N LEU A 74 -6.46 -19.67 5.69
CA LEU A 74 -5.06 -19.84 6.10
C LEU A 74 -4.87 -21.11 6.93
N ASP A 75 -5.81 -21.39 7.86
CA ASP A 75 -5.80 -22.59 8.70
C ASP A 75 -6.03 -23.87 7.88
N ASP A 76 -7.07 -23.91 7.08
CA ASP A 76 -7.42 -25.06 6.23
C ASP A 76 -6.28 -25.46 5.30
N ARG A 77 -5.56 -24.49 4.80
CA ARG A 77 -4.43 -24.69 3.89
C ARG A 77 -3.10 -24.91 4.60
N LYS A 78 -3.08 -24.81 5.93
CA LYS A 78 -1.84 -24.87 6.72
C LYS A 78 -0.80 -23.90 6.18
N ALA A 79 -1.24 -22.67 5.87
CA ALA A 79 -0.41 -21.68 5.21
C ALA A 79 0.73 -21.21 6.12
N CYS A 80 1.88 -20.91 5.50
CA CYS A 80 2.99 -20.19 6.09
C CYS A 80 3.25 -18.97 5.23
N ILE A 81 2.92 -17.78 5.73
CA ILE A 81 3.07 -16.54 4.99
C ILE A 81 4.55 -16.14 4.98
N ARG A 82 5.21 -16.31 3.85
CA ARG A 82 6.61 -15.89 3.66
C ARG A 82 6.70 -14.41 3.33
N MET A 83 5.68 -13.87 2.67
CA MET A 83 5.59 -12.44 2.40
C MET A 83 4.13 -11.97 2.44
N LEU A 84 3.85 -10.95 3.27
CA LEU A 84 2.60 -10.22 3.31
C LEU A 84 2.82 -8.85 2.67
N ILE A 85 2.04 -8.52 1.64
CA ILE A 85 2.15 -7.27 0.90
C ILE A 85 0.82 -6.53 0.96
N ASN A 86 0.77 -5.45 1.71
CA ASN A 86 -0.41 -4.62 1.88
C ASN A 86 -0.37 -3.42 0.94
N CYS A 87 -0.98 -3.60 -0.25
CA CYS A 87 -1.11 -2.57 -1.28
C CYS A 87 -2.53 -2.03 -1.44
N ALA A 88 -3.54 -2.64 -0.78
CA ALA A 88 -4.89 -2.14 -0.83
C ALA A 88 -4.97 -0.74 -0.22
N GLY A 89 -5.55 0.20 -0.95
CA GLY A 89 -5.71 1.58 -0.51
C GLY A 89 -6.13 2.48 -1.65
N TYR A 90 -6.71 3.63 -1.32
CA TYR A 90 -7.02 4.68 -2.27
C TYR A 90 -6.78 6.07 -1.67
N GLY A 91 -6.81 7.09 -2.51
CA GLY A 91 -6.74 8.48 -2.11
C GLY A 91 -7.82 9.30 -2.82
N LEU A 92 -8.37 10.30 -2.14
CA LEU A 92 -9.28 11.31 -2.69
C LEU A 92 -8.75 12.70 -2.36
N MET A 93 -8.50 13.48 -3.38
CA MET A 93 -8.14 14.89 -3.26
C MET A 93 -9.39 15.76 -3.09
N GLY A 94 -9.25 16.92 -2.48
CA GLY A 94 -10.33 17.89 -2.30
C GLY A 94 -10.37 18.45 -0.89
N ALA A 95 -11.17 19.50 -0.69
CA ALA A 95 -11.39 20.09 0.63
C ALA A 95 -11.97 19.02 1.58
N PHE A 96 -11.57 19.07 2.85
CA PHE A 96 -12.13 18.17 3.84
C PHE A 96 -13.59 18.55 4.14
N GLY A 97 -14.47 17.57 4.03
CA GLY A 97 -15.89 17.74 4.30
C GLY A 97 -16.75 16.67 3.66
N PRO A 98 -18.09 16.75 3.86
CA PRO A 98 -19.01 15.82 3.22
C PRO A 98 -18.90 15.89 1.69
N SER A 99 -18.60 14.76 1.07
CA SER A 99 -18.62 14.66 -0.39
C SER A 99 -20.03 14.82 -0.92
N LYS A 100 -20.20 15.32 -2.16
CA LYS A 100 -21.47 15.33 -2.84
C LYS A 100 -22.06 13.91 -2.92
N PRO A 101 -23.40 13.73 -2.93
CA PRO A 101 -24.03 12.41 -2.93
C PRO A 101 -23.50 11.44 -3.98
N ASP A 102 -23.12 11.95 -5.14
CA ASP A 102 -22.67 11.17 -6.31
C ASP A 102 -21.36 10.39 -6.07
N PHE A 103 -20.54 10.83 -5.09
CA PHE A 103 -19.28 10.15 -4.75
C PHE A 103 -19.41 8.97 -3.77
N ARG A 104 -20.57 8.84 -3.10
CA ARG A 104 -20.78 7.76 -2.12
C ARG A 104 -21.09 6.41 -2.75
N SER A 105 -21.48 6.39 -4.01
CA SER A 105 -21.90 5.21 -4.75
C SER A 105 -20.79 4.57 -5.59
N GLU A 106 -19.59 5.14 -5.62
CA GLU A 106 -18.52 4.59 -6.43
C GLU A 106 -17.86 3.37 -5.78
N GLU A 107 -17.83 2.27 -6.52
CA GLU A 107 -17.25 0.98 -6.11
C GLU A 107 -15.78 1.10 -5.67
N ASP A 108 -15.03 2.07 -6.23
CA ASP A 108 -13.62 2.28 -5.94
C ASP A 108 -13.36 3.11 -4.67
N CYS A 109 -14.31 3.95 -4.23
CA CYS A 109 -14.15 4.89 -3.11
C CYS A 109 -15.32 4.82 -2.11
N PRO A 110 -15.60 3.66 -1.52
CA PRO A 110 -16.70 3.55 -0.58
C PRO A 110 -16.47 4.51 0.61
N ASP A 111 -17.53 5.21 1.01
CA ASP A 111 -17.50 6.16 2.13
C ASP A 111 -16.62 7.42 1.95
N GLY A 112 -16.21 7.72 0.72
CA GLY A 112 -15.45 8.95 0.41
C GLY A 112 -14.15 9.08 1.21
N GLN A 113 -13.91 10.27 1.77
CA GLN A 113 -12.68 10.54 2.53
C GLN A 113 -12.55 9.69 3.81
N LEU A 114 -13.66 9.38 4.49
CA LEU A 114 -13.64 8.54 5.69
C LEU A 114 -13.30 7.09 5.39
N GLY A 115 -13.69 6.60 4.22
CA GLY A 115 -13.31 5.26 3.75
C GLY A 115 -11.81 5.08 3.58
N MET A 116 -11.04 6.16 3.35
CA MET A 116 -9.58 6.08 3.35
C MET A 116 -9.03 5.64 4.71
N ILE A 117 -9.62 6.08 5.82
CA ILE A 117 -9.20 5.65 7.17
C ILE A 117 -9.51 4.17 7.35
N ARG A 118 -10.71 3.73 6.97
CA ARG A 118 -11.11 2.32 7.08
C ARG A 118 -10.22 1.39 6.26
N LEU A 119 -9.93 1.74 5.00
CA LEU A 119 -9.13 0.87 4.14
C LEU A 119 -7.63 0.99 4.39
N ASN A 120 -7.10 2.23 4.39
CA ASN A 120 -5.65 2.46 4.43
C ASN A 120 -5.05 2.23 5.83
N CYS A 121 -5.85 2.38 6.91
CA CYS A 121 -5.36 2.22 8.30
C CYS A 121 -5.96 0.98 8.96
N GLU A 122 -7.27 0.97 9.18
CA GLU A 122 -7.95 -0.07 9.95
C GLU A 122 -7.80 -1.44 9.30
N ALA A 123 -8.21 -1.59 8.02
CA ALA A 123 -8.11 -2.87 7.31
C ALA A 123 -6.66 -3.36 7.15
N LEU A 124 -5.72 -2.44 6.87
CA LEU A 124 -4.29 -2.76 6.82
C LEU A 124 -3.78 -3.30 8.17
N THR A 125 -4.20 -2.69 9.27
CA THR A 125 -3.82 -3.12 10.62
C THR A 125 -4.43 -4.49 10.94
N HIS A 126 -5.73 -4.67 10.69
CA HIS A 126 -6.45 -5.91 10.93
C HIS A 126 -5.86 -7.09 10.14
N ILE A 127 -5.62 -6.92 8.85
CA ILE A 127 -5.03 -8.01 8.04
C ILE A 127 -3.61 -8.33 8.50
N THR A 128 -2.82 -7.33 8.86
CA THR A 128 -1.48 -7.55 9.40
C THR A 128 -1.54 -8.33 10.72
N TYR A 129 -2.43 -7.94 11.63
CA TYR A 129 -2.65 -8.60 12.92
C TYR A 129 -3.06 -10.07 12.74
N ARG A 130 -4.04 -10.34 11.87
CA ARG A 130 -4.55 -11.71 11.61
C ARG A 130 -3.54 -12.59 10.88
N CYS A 131 -2.70 -12.01 10.01
CA CYS A 131 -1.68 -12.77 9.26
C CYS A 131 -0.42 -13.08 10.08
N LEU A 132 -0.13 -12.29 11.13
CA LEU A 132 1.11 -12.42 11.90
C LEU A 132 1.33 -13.81 12.52
N PRO A 133 0.31 -14.53 13.06
CA PRO A 133 0.48 -15.89 13.58
C PRO A 133 0.91 -16.94 12.53
N TYR A 134 0.67 -16.65 11.25
CA TYR A 134 1.03 -17.55 10.14
C TYR A 134 2.42 -17.26 9.56
N MET A 135 3.13 -16.30 10.12
CA MET A 135 4.48 -15.92 9.66
C MET A 135 5.55 -16.64 10.46
N ALA A 136 6.62 -17.04 9.76
CA ALA A 136 7.76 -17.70 10.38
C ALA A 136 9.03 -16.81 10.30
N LYS A 137 10.09 -17.20 10.99
CA LYS A 137 11.41 -16.60 10.87
C LYS A 137 11.82 -16.42 9.40
N GLY A 138 12.32 -15.25 9.05
CA GLY A 138 12.71 -14.85 7.69
C GLY A 138 11.55 -14.33 6.85
N SER A 139 10.30 -14.33 7.35
CA SER A 139 9.16 -13.74 6.66
C SER A 139 9.27 -12.22 6.56
N ARG A 140 8.54 -11.64 5.61
CA ARG A 140 8.58 -10.20 5.30
C ARG A 140 7.19 -9.61 5.25
N ILE A 141 7.06 -8.37 5.71
CA ILE A 141 5.86 -7.55 5.58
C ILE A 141 6.23 -6.31 4.77
N ILE A 142 5.53 -6.06 3.68
CA ILE A 142 5.67 -4.86 2.87
C ILE A 142 4.38 -4.04 3.02
N GLN A 143 4.51 -2.81 3.50
CA GLN A 143 3.39 -1.90 3.74
C GLN A 143 3.47 -0.73 2.76
N LEU A 144 2.43 -0.53 1.95
CA LEU A 144 2.40 0.58 1.00
C LEU A 144 1.97 1.88 1.67
N ALA A 145 2.96 2.66 2.10
CA ALA A 145 2.78 4.05 2.53
C ALA A 145 2.76 5.01 1.31
N SER A 146 3.39 6.14 1.40
CA SER A 146 3.53 7.16 0.34
C SER A 146 4.54 8.22 0.79
N SER A 147 5.11 8.99 -0.12
CA SER A 147 5.80 10.24 0.19
C SER A 147 4.89 11.28 0.85
N ALA A 148 3.57 11.16 0.68
CA ALA A 148 2.57 11.93 1.40
C ALA A 148 2.64 11.76 2.93
N ALA A 149 3.28 10.69 3.41
CA ALA A 149 3.53 10.47 4.84
C ALA A 149 4.55 11.44 5.45
N PHE A 150 5.34 12.15 4.65
CA PHE A 150 6.45 12.97 5.12
C PHE A 150 6.04 14.39 5.51
N LEU A 151 4.91 14.88 4.99
CA LEU A 151 4.43 16.26 5.20
C LEU A 151 2.91 16.29 5.18
N PRO A 152 2.25 17.10 6.05
CA PRO A 152 0.82 17.38 5.92
C PRO A 152 0.50 17.98 4.54
N GLN A 153 -0.59 17.54 3.92
CA GLN A 153 -0.96 18.01 2.58
C GLN A 153 -2.37 18.63 2.58
N PRO A 154 -2.50 19.96 2.45
CA PRO A 154 -3.78 20.61 2.23
C PRO A 154 -4.49 20.04 0.99
N TYR A 155 -5.81 19.88 1.06
CA TYR A 155 -6.65 19.22 0.05
C TYR A 155 -6.37 17.72 -0.19
N PHE A 156 -5.49 17.13 0.61
CA PHE A 156 -5.21 15.69 0.63
C PHE A 156 -4.98 15.22 2.08
N ALA A 157 -5.57 15.94 3.02
CA ALA A 157 -5.29 15.82 4.46
C ALA A 157 -5.51 14.40 5.00
N VAL A 158 -6.67 13.78 4.71
CA VAL A 158 -6.98 12.44 5.22
C VAL A 158 -6.02 11.41 4.62
N TYR A 159 -5.75 11.48 3.31
CA TYR A 159 -4.80 10.56 2.69
C TYR A 159 -3.40 10.67 3.29
N ALA A 160 -2.87 11.89 3.39
CA ALA A 160 -1.55 12.13 3.99
C ALA A 160 -1.47 11.60 5.42
N ALA A 161 -2.51 11.85 6.23
CA ALA A 161 -2.62 11.31 7.58
C ALA A 161 -2.64 9.79 7.61
N THR A 162 -3.41 9.13 6.72
CA THR A 162 -3.42 7.65 6.65
C THR A 162 -2.05 7.09 6.27
N LYS A 163 -1.32 7.75 5.37
CA LYS A 163 0.00 7.28 4.96
C LYS A 163 1.08 7.55 6.02
N ALA A 164 0.95 8.62 6.80
CA ALA A 164 1.77 8.86 8.00
C ALA A 164 1.53 7.79 9.07
N TYR A 165 0.26 7.39 9.30
CA TYR A 165 -0.09 6.24 10.15
C TYR A 165 0.62 4.97 9.68
N VAL A 166 0.49 4.61 8.39
CA VAL A 166 1.12 3.39 7.84
C VAL A 166 2.64 3.41 8.02
N LEU A 167 3.29 4.54 7.76
CA LEU A 167 4.73 4.69 7.93
C LEU A 167 5.15 4.50 9.40
N SER A 168 4.47 5.17 10.32
CA SER A 168 4.74 5.08 11.76
C SER A 168 4.51 3.66 12.28
N PHE A 169 3.35 3.07 11.99
CA PHE A 169 2.99 1.70 12.34
C PHE A 169 4.00 0.69 11.84
N SER A 170 4.38 0.78 10.56
CA SER A 170 5.34 -0.15 9.95
C SER A 170 6.70 -0.12 10.63
N ARG A 171 7.19 1.07 11.00
CA ARG A 171 8.48 1.23 11.65
C ARG A 171 8.47 0.67 13.07
N ALA A 172 7.43 0.96 13.85
CA ALA A 172 7.28 0.42 15.20
C ALA A 172 7.15 -1.10 15.18
N LEU A 173 6.26 -1.63 14.33
CA LEU A 173 6.07 -3.07 14.17
C LEU A 173 7.37 -3.79 13.75
N GLY A 174 8.17 -3.16 12.89
CA GLY A 174 9.47 -3.71 12.47
C GLY A 174 10.44 -3.89 13.64
N GLU A 175 10.46 -2.95 14.59
CA GLU A 175 11.28 -3.07 15.80
C GLU A 175 10.75 -4.18 16.73
N GLU A 176 9.44 -4.27 16.93
CA GLU A 176 8.81 -5.32 17.76
C GLU A 176 9.07 -6.73 17.21
N LEU A 177 9.11 -6.89 15.90
CA LEU A 177 9.26 -8.18 15.22
C LEU A 177 10.72 -8.61 15.01
N LYS A 178 11.70 -7.75 15.29
CA LYS A 178 13.15 -8.07 15.14
C LYS A 178 13.55 -9.37 15.82
N LYS A 179 13.11 -9.60 17.05
CA LYS A 179 13.43 -10.82 17.79
C LYS A 179 12.85 -12.08 17.17
N LYS A 180 11.74 -11.94 16.43
CA LYS A 180 11.11 -13.03 15.66
C LYS A 180 11.73 -13.20 14.28
N GLU A 181 12.68 -12.34 13.90
CA GLU A 181 13.29 -12.29 12.58
C GLU A 181 12.24 -12.15 11.45
N ILE A 182 11.19 -11.37 11.70
CA ILE A 182 10.22 -10.94 10.69
C ILE A 182 10.53 -9.48 10.36
N TYR A 183 10.70 -9.18 9.07
CA TYR A 183 11.18 -7.88 8.61
C TYR A 183 10.07 -7.07 7.98
N VAL A 184 9.95 -5.81 8.39
CA VAL A 184 8.90 -4.90 7.88
C VAL A 184 9.56 -3.79 7.06
N THR A 185 9.06 -3.59 5.84
CA THR A 185 9.49 -2.51 4.93
C THR A 185 8.30 -1.64 4.58
N SER A 186 8.39 -0.34 4.89
CA SER A 186 7.41 0.66 4.44
C SER A 186 7.84 1.23 3.09
N VAL A 187 7.02 1.07 2.07
CA VAL A 187 7.27 1.61 0.72
C VAL A 187 6.64 3.00 0.63
N CYS A 188 7.48 4.01 0.37
CA CYS A 188 7.07 5.42 0.32
C CYS A 188 7.31 6.00 -1.08
N PRO A 189 6.51 5.60 -2.09
CA PRO A 189 6.68 6.14 -3.42
C PRO A 189 6.21 7.60 -3.49
N GLY A 190 6.79 8.35 -4.44
CA GLY A 190 6.20 9.56 -4.97
C GLY A 190 4.99 9.25 -5.86
N PRO A 191 4.61 10.15 -6.77
CA PRO A 191 3.60 9.86 -7.79
C PRO A 191 4.03 8.66 -8.64
N VAL A 192 3.13 7.69 -8.80
CA VAL A 192 3.36 6.47 -9.59
C VAL A 192 2.31 6.39 -10.70
N ASP A 193 2.75 6.05 -11.90
CA ASP A 193 1.85 5.86 -13.02
C ASP A 193 0.99 4.59 -12.81
N THR A 194 -0.22 4.81 -12.34
CA THR A 194 -1.20 3.76 -11.98
C THR A 194 -2.61 4.35 -12.02
N PRO A 195 -3.66 3.51 -12.08
CA PRO A 195 -5.06 3.96 -11.99
C PRO A 195 -5.42 4.69 -10.69
N PHE A 196 -4.52 4.73 -9.70
CA PHE A 196 -4.72 5.46 -8.44
C PHE A 196 -5.07 6.94 -8.67
N PHE A 197 -4.40 7.60 -9.63
CA PHE A 197 -4.64 9.02 -9.88
C PHE A 197 -5.97 9.29 -10.58
N GLU A 198 -6.45 8.38 -11.41
CA GLU A 198 -7.80 8.47 -11.99
C GLU A 198 -8.87 8.58 -10.89
N THR A 199 -8.66 7.82 -9.81
CA THR A 199 -9.53 7.88 -8.63
C THR A 199 -9.27 9.11 -7.78
N ALA A 200 -8.02 9.44 -7.50
CA ALA A 200 -7.64 10.54 -6.59
C ALA A 200 -8.04 11.92 -7.12
N GLU A 201 -8.01 12.12 -8.43
CA GLU A 201 -8.28 13.38 -9.11
C GLU A 201 -9.76 13.65 -9.38
N LYS A 202 -10.65 12.68 -9.15
CA LYS A 202 -12.11 12.86 -9.34
C LYS A 202 -12.70 14.02 -8.55
N THR A 203 -12.09 14.38 -7.43
CA THR A 203 -12.57 15.41 -6.50
C THR A 203 -11.68 16.63 -6.36
N GLY A 204 -10.55 16.69 -7.06
CA GLY A 204 -9.62 17.80 -6.97
C GLY A 204 -8.47 17.73 -7.95
N THR A 205 -7.77 18.84 -8.16
CA THR A 205 -6.65 18.97 -9.09
C THR A 205 -5.33 18.54 -8.46
N THR A 206 -4.51 17.87 -9.23
CA THR A 206 -3.15 17.44 -8.84
C THR A 206 -2.18 18.60 -8.75
N LEU A 207 -1.19 18.46 -7.87
CA LEU A 207 -0.03 19.34 -7.83
C LEU A 207 0.77 19.24 -9.14
N ALA A 208 1.16 20.38 -9.72
CA ALA A 208 1.97 20.47 -10.95
C ALA A 208 3.28 19.66 -10.87
N LEU A 209 3.80 19.44 -9.67
CA LEU A 209 5.00 18.62 -9.40
C LEU A 209 4.86 17.15 -9.84
N LYS A 210 3.64 16.61 -9.99
CA LYS A 210 3.38 15.24 -10.45
C LYS A 210 4.11 14.93 -11.75
N LYS A 211 4.06 15.86 -12.69
CA LYS A 211 4.61 15.69 -14.05
C LYS A 211 6.13 15.45 -14.07
N TYR A 212 6.85 15.97 -13.07
CA TYR A 212 8.32 15.88 -13.00
C TYR A 212 8.86 14.78 -12.08
N THR A 213 7.99 14.18 -11.25
CA THR A 213 8.42 13.20 -10.23
C THR A 213 7.74 11.84 -10.39
N MET A 214 6.94 11.65 -11.44
CA MET A 214 6.25 10.39 -11.71
C MET A 214 7.24 9.26 -12.02
N VAL A 215 7.03 8.12 -11.40
CA VAL A 215 7.85 6.92 -11.54
C VAL A 215 6.94 5.76 -11.95
N SER A 216 7.46 4.81 -12.72
CA SER A 216 6.69 3.62 -13.08
C SER A 216 6.52 2.67 -11.89
N SER A 217 5.44 1.88 -11.90
CA SER A 217 5.17 0.87 -10.87
C SER A 217 6.25 -0.19 -10.81
N GLU A 218 6.85 -0.54 -11.96
CA GLU A 218 7.92 -1.54 -12.06
C GLU A 218 9.15 -1.13 -11.24
N ARG A 219 9.60 0.11 -11.37
CA ARG A 219 10.76 0.63 -10.63
C ARG A 219 10.50 0.73 -9.13
N VAL A 220 9.28 1.11 -8.74
CA VAL A 220 8.90 1.18 -7.32
C VAL A 220 8.93 -0.21 -6.70
N VAL A 221 8.37 -1.21 -7.38
CA VAL A 221 8.28 -2.58 -6.89
C VAL A 221 9.65 -3.25 -6.86
N GLU A 222 10.46 -3.10 -7.92
CA GLU A 222 11.83 -3.62 -7.96
C GLU A 222 12.65 -3.08 -6.77
N GLN A 223 12.60 -1.77 -6.54
CA GLN A 223 13.30 -1.15 -5.39
C GLN A 223 12.76 -1.67 -4.06
N ALA A 224 11.42 -1.81 -3.92
CA ALA A 224 10.80 -2.28 -2.69
C ALA A 224 11.17 -3.74 -2.36
N ILE A 225 11.18 -4.62 -3.36
CA ILE A 225 11.63 -6.02 -3.22
C ILE A 225 13.09 -6.05 -2.77
N ARG A 226 13.96 -5.30 -3.44
CA ARG A 226 15.38 -5.21 -3.11
C ARG A 226 15.60 -4.68 -1.69
N ASP A 227 14.94 -3.59 -1.31
CA ASP A 227 15.07 -3.00 0.02
C ASP A 227 14.55 -3.94 1.10
N SER A 228 13.43 -4.63 0.84
CA SER A 228 12.91 -5.67 1.73
C SER A 228 13.91 -6.83 1.88
N TYR A 229 14.55 -7.28 0.79
CA TYR A 229 15.57 -8.31 0.84
C TYR A 229 16.75 -7.91 1.74
N TYR A 230 17.22 -6.67 1.63
CA TYR A 230 18.26 -6.10 2.48
C TYR A 230 17.77 -5.66 3.87
N LYS A 231 16.54 -6.02 4.26
CA LYS A 231 15.95 -5.74 5.59
C LYS A 231 15.87 -4.24 5.90
N ARG A 232 15.74 -3.40 4.88
CA ARG A 232 15.54 -1.97 5.07
C ARG A 232 14.14 -1.69 5.59
N THR A 233 14.02 -0.84 6.59
CA THR A 233 12.72 -0.49 7.19
C THR A 233 11.90 0.43 6.32
N MET A 234 12.51 1.07 5.32
CA MET A 234 11.85 1.98 4.40
C MET A 234 12.45 1.90 3.00
N SER A 235 11.60 1.97 1.99
CA SER A 235 11.95 2.01 0.57
C SER A 235 11.44 3.29 -0.07
N VAL A 236 12.34 4.06 -0.69
CA VAL A 236 12.05 5.31 -1.40
C VAL A 236 12.72 5.27 -2.76
N CYS A 237 11.95 5.10 -3.82
CA CYS A 237 12.46 4.75 -5.15
C CYS A 237 13.19 5.88 -5.89
N SER A 238 12.93 7.17 -5.61
CA SER A 238 13.50 8.25 -6.42
C SER A 238 14.30 9.25 -5.60
N MET A 239 15.40 9.74 -6.16
CA MET A 239 16.26 10.75 -5.51
C MET A 239 15.51 12.03 -5.10
N PRO A 240 14.61 12.60 -5.94
CA PRO A 240 13.83 13.77 -5.52
C PRO A 240 12.97 13.52 -4.28
N ILE A 241 12.38 12.32 -4.16
CA ILE A 241 11.56 11.95 -2.99
C ILE A 241 12.44 11.67 -1.76
N GLN A 242 13.64 11.11 -1.93
CA GLN A 242 14.63 10.97 -0.85
C GLN A 242 15.08 12.36 -0.33
N ALA A 243 15.36 13.30 -1.24
CA ALA A 243 15.71 14.68 -0.87
C ALA A 243 14.53 15.37 -0.15
N PHE A 244 13.30 15.20 -0.63
CA PHE A 244 12.10 15.70 0.03
C PHE A 244 11.94 15.12 1.44
N GLN A 245 12.16 13.82 1.62
CA GLN A 245 12.13 13.17 2.93
C GLN A 245 13.14 13.78 3.90
N VAL A 246 14.36 14.08 3.45
CA VAL A 246 15.39 14.75 4.28
C VAL A 246 14.95 16.15 4.61
N LEU A 247 14.47 16.91 3.62
CA LEU A 247 13.99 18.28 3.80
C LEU A 247 12.89 18.37 4.89
N THR A 248 11.90 17.46 4.85
CA THR A 248 10.80 17.45 5.83
C THR A 248 11.24 17.08 7.24
N LYS A 249 12.43 16.54 7.43
CA LYS A 249 13.03 16.30 8.76
C LYS A 249 13.84 17.47 9.28
N CYS A 250 14.43 18.27 8.39
CA CYS A 250 15.33 19.34 8.75
C CYS A 250 14.63 20.70 8.86
N VAL A 251 13.51 20.89 8.15
CA VAL A 251 12.77 22.15 8.08
C VAL A 251 11.42 22.00 8.78
N PRO A 252 11.01 22.95 9.64
CA PRO A 252 9.66 22.91 10.25
C PRO A 252 8.58 22.85 9.17
N HIS A 253 7.61 21.93 9.35
CA HIS A 253 6.55 21.69 8.36
C HIS A 253 5.79 22.97 7.99
N GLN A 254 5.55 23.88 8.96
CA GLN A 254 4.84 25.13 8.69
C GLN A 254 5.56 26.01 7.67
N MET A 255 6.89 26.03 7.69
CA MET A 255 7.67 26.80 6.70
C MET A 255 7.49 26.22 5.29
N ILE A 256 7.54 24.89 5.16
CA ILE A 256 7.31 24.21 3.87
C ILE A 256 5.91 24.49 3.37
N LEU A 257 4.89 24.38 4.24
CA LEU A 257 3.49 24.63 3.90
C LEU A 257 3.26 26.09 3.46
N ASN A 258 3.89 27.06 4.12
CA ASN A 258 3.79 28.47 3.73
C ASN A 258 4.36 28.70 2.32
N VAL A 259 5.50 28.09 1.99
CA VAL A 259 6.09 28.17 0.64
C VAL A 259 5.16 27.49 -0.39
N MET A 260 4.61 26.33 -0.08
CA MET A 260 3.67 25.63 -0.97
C MET A 260 2.41 26.45 -1.25
N ASN A 261 1.84 27.10 -0.22
CA ASN A 261 0.66 27.94 -0.37
C ASN A 261 0.97 29.18 -1.23
N TYR A 262 2.11 29.83 -0.97
CA TYR A 262 2.56 30.98 -1.76
C TYR A 262 2.74 30.64 -3.25
N LEU A 263 3.27 29.46 -3.56
CA LEU A 263 3.43 29.03 -4.96
C LEU A 263 2.09 28.73 -5.63
N LYS A 264 1.10 28.17 -4.88
CA LYS A 264 -0.24 27.91 -5.38
C LYS A 264 -1.06 29.17 -5.68
N GLU A 265 -0.84 30.25 -4.95
CA GLU A 265 -1.54 31.53 -5.17
C GLU A 265 -1.06 32.26 -6.46
N ARG A 266 0.01 31.78 -7.07
CA ARG A 266 0.61 32.32 -8.28
C ARG A 266 0.33 31.55 -9.56
N GLU A 267 -0.27 30.35 -9.44
CA GLU A 267 -0.80 29.56 -10.55
C GLU A 267 -2.29 29.89 -10.80
#